data_35e6f5c111961a0d1e7c1aab9a3d5859
#
_entry.id   35e6f5c111961a0d1e7c1aab9a3d5859
#
_cell.length_a   1.000
_cell.length_b   1.000
_cell.length_c   1.000
_cell.angle_alpha   90.00
_cell.angle_beta   90.00
_cell.angle_gamma   90.00
#
_symmetry.space_group_name_H-M   'P 1'
#
loop_
_entity.id
_entity.type
_entity.pdbx_description
1 polymer ?
#
loop_
_entity_poly.entity_id
_entity_poly.type
_entity_poly.pdbx_seq_one_letter_code
_entity_poly.pdbx_strand_id
1 'polypeptide(L)'
;SIYGNSGEKEMVEDIDEKINPPSIYASTKLSGETLAKTILSSQNTNLIITRFFTVYGPYGRPDMSILRFIHWILENKEVKVFGDGEQRRSFTYIDDVIDLLIKVQNCNSNETFNVGNNQTSSLNEVIKIIENFSDKQAKIVNEPRAFRDPDVVLPSLSKSKNDLDWEPKTNIEDGIKSTIDWYSSFQDKIKNFTYIN
;
A
#
# COMPACT_ATOMS: atom_id res chain seq x y z
N SER A 1 -0.52 -8.64 -2.75
CA SER A 1 -0.36 -9.31 -4.06
C SER A 1 -0.39 -10.84 -3.97
N ILE A 2 0.17 -11.45 -2.93
CA ILE A 2 0.19 -12.94 -2.79
C ILE A 2 -1.20 -13.56 -2.65
N TYR A 3 -2.16 -12.82 -2.15
CA TYR A 3 -3.55 -13.29 -1.95
C TYR A 3 -4.36 -13.46 -3.25
N GLY A 4 -3.87 -12.92 -4.36
CA GLY A 4 -4.62 -12.92 -5.62
C GLY A 4 -5.86 -12.03 -5.57
N ASN A 5 -6.89 -12.42 -6.32
CA ASN A 5 -8.18 -11.73 -6.32
C ASN A 5 -9.13 -12.44 -5.33
N SER A 6 -9.39 -11.81 -4.20
CA SER A 6 -10.33 -12.30 -3.19
C SER A 6 -11.78 -11.81 -3.43
N GLY A 7 -12.01 -11.03 -4.48
CA GLY A 7 -13.27 -10.31 -4.67
C GLY A 7 -13.45 -9.25 -3.58
N GLU A 8 -14.64 -9.22 -2.97
CA GLU A 8 -14.94 -8.30 -1.85
C GLU A 8 -14.56 -8.85 -0.47
N LYS A 9 -13.99 -10.06 -0.41
CA LYS A 9 -13.61 -10.69 0.86
C LYS A 9 -12.32 -10.11 1.39
N GLU A 10 -12.24 -9.91 2.70
CA GLU A 10 -11.00 -9.55 3.37
C GLU A 10 -9.93 -10.63 3.18
N MET A 11 -8.71 -10.17 2.98
CA MET A 11 -7.53 -11.02 2.84
C MET A 11 -6.98 -11.33 4.22
N VAL A 12 -7.07 -12.60 4.66
CA VAL A 12 -6.55 -13.07 5.95
C VAL A 12 -5.13 -13.64 5.81
N GLU A 13 -4.38 -13.66 6.92
CA GLU A 13 -2.98 -14.12 6.94
C GLU A 13 -2.85 -15.61 6.66
N ASP A 14 -3.82 -16.40 7.09
CA ASP A 14 -3.85 -17.85 6.82
C ASP A 14 -4.10 -18.10 5.34
N ILE A 15 -3.03 -18.48 4.69
CA ILE A 15 -3.03 -18.76 3.26
C ILE A 15 -3.32 -20.25 3.07
N ASP A 16 -4.43 -20.57 2.44
CA ASP A 16 -4.74 -21.93 2.00
C ASP A 16 -3.62 -22.43 1.05
N GLU A 17 -3.23 -23.70 1.15
CA GLU A 17 -2.18 -24.33 0.32
C GLU A 17 -2.43 -24.23 -1.19
N LYS A 18 -3.63 -23.84 -1.61
CA LYS A 18 -4.06 -23.67 -3.00
C LYS A 18 -3.80 -22.29 -3.59
N ILE A 19 -3.04 -21.42 -2.92
CA ILE A 19 -2.73 -20.11 -3.48
C ILE A 19 -1.96 -20.23 -4.78
N ASN A 20 -2.57 -19.70 -5.82
CA ASN A 20 -1.93 -19.50 -7.12
C ASN A 20 -1.60 -18.00 -7.29
N PRO A 21 -0.36 -17.58 -7.05
CA PRO A 21 0.02 -16.17 -7.15
C PRO A 21 -0.28 -15.62 -8.54
N PRO A 22 -0.97 -14.50 -8.67
CA PRO A 22 -1.47 -13.98 -9.95
C PRO A 22 -0.36 -13.35 -10.82
N SER A 23 0.84 -13.19 -10.30
CA SER A 23 1.94 -12.53 -11.00
C SER A 23 3.30 -13.08 -10.56
N ILE A 24 4.32 -12.86 -11.39
CA ILE A 24 5.72 -13.18 -11.07
C ILE A 24 6.13 -12.47 -9.77
N TYR A 25 5.74 -11.20 -9.59
CA TYR A 25 6.02 -10.46 -8.36
C TYR A 25 5.41 -11.15 -7.13
N ALA A 26 4.15 -11.54 -7.18
CA ALA A 26 3.49 -12.25 -6.09
C ALA A 26 4.19 -13.60 -5.79
N SER A 27 4.61 -14.34 -6.83
CA SER A 27 5.36 -15.58 -6.69
C SER A 27 6.71 -15.36 -5.99
N THR A 28 7.45 -14.30 -6.35
CA THR A 28 8.73 -13.99 -5.68
C THR A 28 8.55 -13.66 -4.22
N LYS A 29 7.47 -12.96 -3.85
CA LYS A 29 7.17 -12.63 -2.45
C LYS A 29 6.82 -13.87 -1.64
N LEU A 30 5.97 -14.75 -2.17
CA LEU A 30 5.63 -16.01 -1.52
C LEU A 30 6.85 -16.92 -1.38
N SER A 31 7.69 -17.01 -2.42
CA SER A 31 8.96 -17.75 -2.35
C SER A 31 9.89 -17.21 -1.27
N GLY A 32 9.97 -15.88 -1.12
CA GLY A 32 10.73 -15.23 -0.04
C GLY A 32 10.24 -15.61 1.35
N GLU A 33 8.93 -15.65 1.58
CA GLU A 33 8.36 -16.12 2.85
C GLU A 33 8.71 -17.58 3.12
N THR A 34 8.58 -18.45 2.11
CA THR A 34 8.89 -19.87 2.21
C THR A 34 10.39 -20.11 2.51
N LEU A 35 11.27 -19.41 1.80
CA LEU A 35 12.72 -19.47 2.04
C LEU A 35 13.09 -19.00 3.45
N ALA A 36 12.54 -17.87 3.91
CA ALA A 36 12.78 -17.37 5.26
C ALA A 36 12.36 -18.39 6.33
N LYS A 37 11.15 -18.96 6.20
CA LYS A 37 10.66 -20.02 7.09
C LYS A 37 11.60 -21.23 7.10
N THR A 38 12.04 -21.69 5.93
CA THR A 38 12.93 -22.86 5.80
C THR A 38 14.30 -22.59 6.41
N ILE A 39 14.92 -21.46 6.12
CA ILE A 39 16.26 -21.11 6.62
C ILE A 39 16.25 -20.95 8.14
N LEU A 40 15.21 -20.32 8.70
CA LEU A 40 15.13 -20.02 10.11
C LEU A 40 14.53 -21.14 10.97
N SER A 41 13.94 -22.17 10.35
CA SER A 41 13.31 -23.29 11.08
C SER A 41 14.26 -24.06 12.00
N SER A 42 15.56 -24.07 11.67
CA SER A 42 16.62 -24.74 12.46
C SER A 42 17.37 -23.79 13.40
N GLN A 43 16.97 -22.49 13.42
CA GLN A 43 17.65 -21.48 14.22
C GLN A 43 16.79 -21.08 15.43
N ASN A 44 17.43 -20.71 16.51
CA ASN A 44 16.73 -20.16 17.69
C ASN A 44 16.43 -18.66 17.48
N THR A 45 15.64 -18.36 16.43
CA THR A 45 15.29 -17.01 16.02
C THR A 45 13.82 -16.97 15.62
N ASN A 46 13.08 -16.00 16.12
CA ASN A 46 11.70 -15.78 15.73
C ASN A 46 11.64 -15.07 14.37
N LEU A 47 10.72 -15.49 13.52
CA LEU A 47 10.46 -14.92 12.21
C LEU A 47 9.11 -14.18 12.22
N ILE A 48 9.15 -12.88 12.03
CA ILE A 48 7.96 -12.08 11.80
C ILE A 48 7.87 -11.71 10.31
N ILE A 49 6.78 -12.08 9.68
CA ILE A 49 6.46 -11.72 8.31
C ILE A 49 5.42 -10.62 8.31
N THR A 50 5.74 -9.46 7.73
CA THR A 50 4.81 -8.36 7.56
C THR A 50 4.41 -8.24 6.08
N ARG A 51 3.13 -8.39 5.78
CA ARG A 51 2.57 -8.30 4.43
C ARG A 51 1.97 -6.93 4.22
N PHE A 52 2.76 -6.05 3.60
CA PHE A 52 2.32 -4.67 3.31
C PHE A 52 1.29 -4.63 2.20
N PHE A 53 0.22 -3.89 2.45
CA PHE A 53 -0.72 -3.42 1.44
C PHE A 53 -0.18 -2.12 0.82
N THR A 54 -1.03 -1.22 0.35
CA THR A 54 -0.54 -0.03 -0.34
C THR A 54 -0.10 1.04 0.64
N VAL A 55 1.20 1.07 0.96
CA VAL A 55 1.79 2.10 1.84
C VAL A 55 2.01 3.39 1.07
N TYR A 56 1.70 4.53 1.69
CA TYR A 56 1.95 5.87 1.15
C TYR A 56 2.39 6.84 2.24
N GLY A 57 2.92 7.98 1.83
CA GLY A 57 3.38 9.02 2.75
C GLY A 57 4.69 9.67 2.29
N PRO A 58 5.29 10.51 3.12
CA PRO A 58 6.63 11.07 2.90
C PRO A 58 7.67 10.01 2.55
N TYR A 59 8.60 10.36 1.67
CA TYR A 59 9.65 9.46 1.15
C TYR A 59 9.12 8.20 0.44
N GLY A 60 7.84 8.19 0.04
CA GLY A 60 7.26 7.10 -0.72
C GLY A 60 7.93 6.91 -2.09
N ARG A 61 7.73 5.72 -2.67
CA ARG A 61 8.23 5.42 -4.01
C ARG A 61 7.53 6.30 -5.05
N PRO A 62 8.29 6.93 -5.96
CA PRO A 62 7.72 7.89 -6.92
C PRO A 62 6.82 7.24 -7.99
N ASP A 63 6.91 5.92 -8.18
CA ASP A 63 6.07 5.15 -9.11
C ASP A 63 4.72 4.72 -8.50
N MET A 64 4.48 4.98 -7.20
CA MET A 64 3.22 4.65 -6.54
C MET A 64 2.15 5.73 -6.77
N SER A 65 0.89 5.30 -6.84
CA SER A 65 -0.24 6.13 -7.30
C SER A 65 -0.38 7.46 -6.56
N ILE A 66 -0.40 7.48 -5.23
CA ILE A 66 -0.64 8.72 -4.47
C ILE A 66 0.45 9.76 -4.75
N LEU A 67 1.74 9.37 -4.66
CA LEU A 67 2.82 10.33 -4.90
C LEU A 67 2.89 10.79 -6.36
N ARG A 68 2.59 9.89 -7.31
CA ARG A 68 2.47 10.26 -8.74
C ARG A 68 1.34 11.24 -8.98
N PHE A 69 0.17 11.01 -8.40
CA PHE A 69 -0.98 11.90 -8.57
C PHE A 69 -0.70 13.28 -7.95
N ILE A 70 -0.11 13.34 -6.76
CA ILE A 70 0.34 14.60 -6.15
C ILE A 70 1.29 15.33 -7.09
N HIS A 71 2.32 14.64 -7.59
CA HIS A 71 3.28 15.22 -8.52
C HIS A 71 2.59 15.76 -9.78
N TRP A 72 1.77 14.94 -10.44
CA TRP A 72 1.13 15.34 -11.70
C TRP A 72 0.16 16.51 -11.52
N ILE A 73 -0.64 16.51 -10.45
CA ILE A 73 -1.60 17.57 -10.18
C ILE A 73 -0.86 18.88 -9.83
N LEU A 74 0.14 18.81 -8.94
CA LEU A 74 0.90 19.99 -8.53
C LEU A 74 1.73 20.59 -9.68
N GLU A 75 2.24 19.76 -10.59
CA GLU A 75 2.98 20.20 -11.79
C GLU A 75 2.06 20.47 -13.00
N ASN A 76 0.74 20.41 -12.83
CA ASN A 76 -0.25 20.64 -13.89
C ASN A 76 -0.09 19.71 -15.12
N LYS A 77 0.37 18.48 -14.87
CA LYS A 77 0.55 17.41 -15.85
C LYS A 77 -0.74 16.58 -16.00
N GLU A 78 -0.78 15.73 -17.03
CA GLU A 78 -1.84 14.74 -17.20
C GLU A 78 -1.74 13.66 -16.11
N VAL A 79 -2.89 13.38 -15.49
CA VAL A 79 -3.05 12.31 -14.48
C VAL A 79 -3.53 11.05 -15.18
N LYS A 80 -2.61 10.10 -15.39
CA LYS A 80 -2.92 8.83 -16.05
C LYS A 80 -3.58 7.87 -15.07
N VAL A 81 -4.82 7.51 -15.34
CA VAL A 81 -5.62 6.57 -14.57
C VAL A 81 -5.87 5.32 -15.40
N PHE A 82 -5.42 4.16 -14.94
CA PHE A 82 -5.66 2.89 -15.62
C PHE A 82 -7.07 2.38 -15.32
N GLY A 83 -7.89 2.22 -16.37
CA GLY A 83 -9.31 1.90 -16.25
C GLY A 83 -10.16 3.14 -15.94
N ASP A 84 -11.24 2.93 -15.21
CA ASP A 84 -12.20 3.96 -14.81
C ASP A 84 -11.84 4.69 -13.49
N GLY A 85 -10.81 4.21 -12.80
CA GLY A 85 -10.38 4.77 -11.51
C GLY A 85 -11.20 4.30 -10.31
N GLU A 86 -12.15 3.40 -10.48
CA GLU A 86 -13.00 2.88 -9.40
C GLU A 86 -12.37 1.71 -8.63
N GLN A 87 -11.23 1.20 -9.07
CA GLN A 87 -10.50 0.18 -8.32
C GLN A 87 -10.10 0.70 -6.93
N ARG A 88 -10.43 -0.08 -5.89
CA ARG A 88 -10.25 0.31 -4.50
C ARG A 88 -9.02 -0.34 -3.88
N ARG A 89 -8.28 0.42 -3.09
CA ARG A 89 -7.08 -0.03 -2.39
C ARG A 89 -7.12 0.37 -0.92
N SER A 90 -6.60 -0.50 -0.08
CA SER A 90 -6.27 -0.19 1.30
C SER A 90 -4.99 0.64 1.30
N PHE A 91 -5.14 1.96 1.42
CA PHE A 91 -4.01 2.89 1.55
C PHE A 91 -3.66 3.07 3.01
N THR A 92 -2.40 2.80 3.37
CA THR A 92 -1.90 2.86 4.74
C THR A 92 -0.83 3.92 4.87
N TYR A 93 -1.01 4.86 5.78
CA TYR A 93 -0.04 5.92 5.99
C TYR A 93 1.24 5.37 6.63
N ILE A 94 2.38 5.93 6.25
CA ILE A 94 3.70 5.40 6.64
C ILE A 94 3.90 5.33 8.15
N ASP A 95 3.42 6.31 8.91
CA ASP A 95 3.61 6.33 10.37
C ASP A 95 2.83 5.20 11.06
N ASP A 96 1.64 4.83 10.56
CA ASP A 96 0.90 3.68 11.05
C ASP A 96 1.68 2.37 10.81
N VAL A 97 2.34 2.27 9.65
CA VAL A 97 3.21 1.13 9.34
C VAL A 97 4.40 1.04 10.28
N ILE A 98 5.04 2.18 10.57
CA ILE A 98 6.16 2.26 11.51
C ILE A 98 5.71 1.85 12.91
N ASP A 99 4.54 2.31 13.37
CA ASP A 99 3.98 1.92 14.67
C ASP A 99 3.82 0.40 14.78
N LEU A 100 3.28 -0.26 13.76
CA LEU A 100 3.21 -1.73 13.72
C LEU A 100 4.60 -2.37 13.78
N LEU A 101 5.57 -1.88 12.99
CA LEU A 101 6.92 -2.45 12.96
C LEU A 101 7.64 -2.34 14.32
N ILE A 102 7.36 -1.30 15.09
CA ILE A 102 7.86 -1.17 16.47
C ILE A 102 7.19 -2.20 17.38
N LYS A 103 5.88 -2.41 17.26
CA LYS A 103 5.14 -3.37 18.08
C LYS A 103 5.56 -4.81 17.83
N VAL A 104 5.79 -5.22 16.58
CA VAL A 104 6.18 -6.60 16.26
C VAL A 104 7.58 -6.99 16.79
N GLN A 105 8.44 -6.03 17.13
CA GLN A 105 9.75 -6.32 17.72
C GLN A 105 9.63 -7.05 19.06
N ASN A 106 8.49 -6.94 19.74
CA ASN A 106 8.24 -7.61 21.02
C ASN A 106 7.59 -8.99 20.86
N CYS A 107 7.33 -9.45 19.63
CA CYS A 107 6.79 -10.78 19.39
C CYS A 107 7.85 -11.86 19.63
N ASN A 108 7.49 -12.87 20.43
CA ASN A 108 8.36 -13.98 20.79
C ASN A 108 7.99 -15.30 20.08
N SER A 109 7.27 -15.21 18.98
CA SER A 109 6.82 -16.36 18.18
C SER A 109 6.98 -16.08 16.69
N ASN A 110 6.89 -17.13 15.88
CA ASN A 110 6.87 -17.01 14.42
C ASN A 110 5.47 -16.58 14.00
N GLU A 111 5.34 -15.38 13.43
CA GLU A 111 4.05 -14.81 13.10
C GLU A 111 4.02 -14.17 11.71
N THR A 112 2.83 -14.05 11.17
CA THR A 112 2.58 -13.28 9.94
C THR A 112 1.47 -12.28 10.22
N PHE A 113 1.69 -11.00 9.85
CA PHE A 113 0.73 -9.91 10.02
C PHE A 113 0.46 -9.19 8.71
N ASN A 114 -0.80 -8.94 8.42
CA ASN A 114 -1.18 -7.96 7.43
C ASN A 114 -0.94 -6.55 7.95
N VAL A 115 -0.39 -5.70 7.09
CA VAL A 115 -0.14 -4.28 7.38
C VAL A 115 -0.88 -3.45 6.35
N GLY A 116 -2.03 -2.94 6.73
CA GLY A 116 -2.95 -2.26 5.83
C GLY A 116 -3.88 -1.31 6.56
N ASN A 117 -4.87 -0.79 5.85
CA ASN A 117 -5.97 -0.02 6.39
C ASN A 117 -7.27 -0.84 6.27
N ASN A 118 -8.14 -0.75 7.26
CA ASN A 118 -9.46 -1.40 7.24
C ASN A 118 -10.48 -0.67 6.36
N GLN A 119 -10.08 0.44 5.75
CA GLN A 119 -10.85 1.19 4.77
C GLN A 119 -10.15 1.16 3.42
N THR A 120 -10.94 1.26 2.37
CA THR A 120 -10.43 1.36 1.01
C THR A 120 -10.87 2.66 0.37
N SER A 121 -10.02 3.22 -0.50
CA SER A 121 -10.38 4.34 -1.36
C SER A 121 -10.15 4.00 -2.81
N SER A 122 -11.00 4.54 -3.70
CA SER A 122 -10.79 4.46 -5.14
C SER A 122 -9.71 5.45 -5.59
N LEU A 123 -9.16 5.25 -6.78
CA LEU A 123 -8.21 6.23 -7.33
C LEU A 123 -8.89 7.58 -7.58
N ASN A 124 -10.15 7.58 -7.97
CA ASN A 124 -10.92 8.80 -8.18
C ASN A 124 -11.14 9.57 -6.86
N GLU A 125 -11.44 8.86 -5.75
CA GLU A 125 -11.52 9.47 -4.42
C GLU A 125 -10.19 10.11 -4.01
N VAL A 126 -9.07 9.40 -4.22
CA VAL A 126 -7.72 9.91 -3.92
C VAL A 126 -7.40 11.18 -4.72
N ILE A 127 -7.69 11.19 -6.03
CA ILE A 127 -7.48 12.36 -6.89
C ILE A 127 -8.29 13.54 -6.36
N LYS A 128 -9.56 13.32 -6.02
CA LYS A 128 -10.45 14.38 -5.49
C LYS A 128 -9.95 14.96 -4.16
N ILE A 129 -9.40 14.13 -3.28
CA ILE A 129 -8.79 14.61 -2.03
C ILE A 129 -7.57 15.49 -2.34
N ILE A 130 -6.71 15.09 -3.29
CA ILE A 130 -5.55 15.88 -3.68
C ILE A 130 -5.98 17.23 -4.30
N GLU A 131 -7.00 17.24 -5.16
CA GLU A 131 -7.56 18.47 -5.72
C GLU A 131 -8.02 19.44 -4.62
N ASN A 132 -8.74 18.92 -3.61
CA ASN A 132 -9.28 19.73 -2.51
C ASN A 132 -8.16 20.37 -1.66
N PHE A 133 -7.03 19.69 -1.46
CA PHE A 133 -5.93 20.24 -0.65
C PHE A 133 -4.92 21.07 -1.45
N SER A 134 -4.91 20.93 -2.77
CA SER A 134 -3.94 21.64 -3.63
C SER A 134 -4.52 22.85 -4.34
N ASP A 135 -5.83 23.07 -4.27
CA ASP A 135 -6.58 24.08 -5.05
C ASP A 135 -6.31 23.97 -6.57
N LYS A 136 -5.99 22.75 -7.04
CA LYS A 136 -5.71 22.45 -8.45
C LYS A 136 -6.63 21.38 -8.97
N GLN A 137 -6.93 21.41 -10.26
CA GLN A 137 -7.76 20.42 -10.93
C GLN A 137 -6.90 19.40 -11.68
N ALA A 138 -7.23 18.13 -11.56
CA ALA A 138 -6.58 17.05 -12.26
C ALA A 138 -6.99 17.03 -13.75
N LYS A 139 -6.01 16.86 -14.63
CA LYS A 139 -6.25 16.59 -16.05
C LYS A 139 -6.25 15.07 -16.27
N ILE A 140 -7.36 14.43 -15.96
CA ILE A 140 -7.46 12.97 -15.99
C ILE A 140 -7.44 12.46 -17.43
N VAL A 141 -6.57 11.47 -17.69
CA VAL A 141 -6.50 10.70 -18.92
C VAL A 141 -6.65 9.22 -18.57
N ASN A 142 -7.71 8.58 -19.04
CA ASN A 142 -7.93 7.17 -18.82
C ASN A 142 -7.13 6.33 -19.82
N GLU A 143 -6.30 5.44 -19.29
CA GLU A 143 -5.52 4.47 -20.05
C GLU A 143 -6.13 3.07 -19.94
N PRO A 144 -5.95 2.21 -20.93
CA PRO A 144 -6.41 0.83 -20.83
C PRO A 144 -5.81 0.14 -19.61
N ARG A 145 -6.67 -0.52 -18.81
CA ARG A 145 -6.21 -1.31 -17.66
C ARG A 145 -5.44 -2.52 -18.17
N ALA A 146 -4.13 -2.46 -18.07
CA ALA A 146 -3.27 -3.58 -18.39
C ALA A 146 -3.36 -4.60 -17.26
N PHE A 147 -4.05 -5.73 -17.54
CA PHE A 147 -4.03 -6.90 -16.69
C PHE A 147 -4.96 -6.94 -15.46
N ARG A 148 -5.24 -8.16 -15.01
CA ARG A 148 -6.07 -8.67 -13.91
C ARG A 148 -5.71 -8.14 -12.52
N ASP A 149 -5.65 -6.82 -12.38
CA ASP A 149 -5.51 -6.17 -11.09
C ASP A 149 -6.85 -6.28 -10.33
N PRO A 150 -6.89 -6.75 -9.08
CA PRO A 150 -8.13 -6.89 -8.32
C PRO A 150 -8.91 -5.58 -8.25
N ASP A 151 -10.25 -5.66 -8.29
CA ASP A 151 -11.09 -4.47 -8.15
C ASP A 151 -11.03 -3.92 -6.73
N VAL A 152 -10.98 -4.81 -5.72
CA VAL A 152 -10.86 -4.43 -4.31
C VAL A 152 -9.68 -5.18 -3.69
N VAL A 153 -8.87 -4.46 -2.91
CA VAL A 153 -7.80 -5.03 -2.09
C VAL A 153 -7.97 -4.54 -0.67
N LEU A 154 -8.46 -5.42 0.21
CA LEU A 154 -8.77 -5.14 1.61
C LEU A 154 -8.16 -6.20 2.52
N PRO A 155 -7.22 -5.83 3.44
CA PRO A 155 -6.71 -6.76 4.46
C PRO A 155 -7.71 -7.01 5.58
N SER A 156 -7.72 -8.22 6.13
CA SER A 156 -8.18 -8.41 7.50
C SER A 156 -7.09 -7.94 8.45
N LEU A 157 -7.46 -7.14 9.44
CA LEU A 157 -6.55 -6.63 10.48
C LEU A 157 -6.87 -7.24 11.86
N SER A 158 -7.76 -8.24 11.90
CA SER A 158 -8.18 -8.87 13.15
C SER A 158 -7.02 -9.40 13.95
N LYS A 159 -6.02 -10.01 13.29
CA LYS A 159 -4.84 -10.54 13.95
C LYS A 159 -3.96 -9.43 14.50
N SER A 160 -3.65 -8.41 13.74
CA SER A 160 -2.84 -7.26 14.20
C SER A 160 -3.51 -6.55 15.38
N LYS A 161 -4.84 -6.45 15.36
CA LYS A 161 -5.60 -5.87 16.48
C LYS A 161 -5.53 -6.72 17.74
N ASN A 162 -5.79 -8.03 17.62
CA ASN A 162 -5.88 -8.92 18.76
C ASN A 162 -4.52 -9.19 19.41
N ASP A 163 -3.47 -9.40 18.61
CA ASP A 163 -2.17 -9.86 19.09
C ASP A 163 -1.22 -8.69 19.41
N LEU A 164 -1.38 -7.54 18.75
CA LEU A 164 -0.49 -6.38 18.86
C LEU A 164 -1.19 -5.14 19.44
N ASP A 165 -2.50 -5.17 19.64
CA ASP A 165 -3.29 -3.96 19.94
C ASP A 165 -2.97 -2.84 18.95
N TRP A 166 -2.98 -3.19 17.64
CA TRP A 166 -2.65 -2.27 16.58
C TRP A 166 -3.78 -2.15 15.55
N GLU A 167 -4.11 -0.91 15.24
CA GLU A 167 -4.97 -0.49 14.14
C GLU A 167 -4.39 0.77 13.50
N PRO A 168 -4.58 1.00 12.20
CA PRO A 168 -4.21 2.25 11.56
C PRO A 168 -5.06 3.41 12.14
N LYS A 169 -4.43 4.54 12.38
CA LYS A 169 -5.07 5.72 13.01
C LYS A 169 -5.24 6.87 12.05
N THR A 170 -4.44 6.90 10.98
CA THR A 170 -4.42 7.99 10.02
C THR A 170 -5.50 7.77 8.96
N ASN A 171 -6.45 8.69 8.88
CA ASN A 171 -7.41 8.69 7.78
C ASN A 171 -6.72 9.12 6.47
N ILE A 172 -7.34 8.79 5.33
CA ILE A 172 -6.74 9.02 4.02
C ILE A 172 -6.53 10.52 3.72
N GLU A 173 -7.41 11.38 4.19
CA GLU A 173 -7.37 12.83 3.95
C GLU A 173 -6.18 13.46 4.68
N ASP A 174 -6.00 13.17 5.97
CA ASP A 174 -4.88 13.68 6.77
C ASP A 174 -3.53 13.17 6.24
N GLY A 175 -3.45 11.88 5.86
CA GLY A 175 -2.25 11.30 5.30
C GLY A 175 -1.88 11.89 3.94
N ILE A 176 -2.87 12.14 3.06
CA ILE A 176 -2.63 12.81 1.76
C ILE A 176 -2.20 14.24 1.99
N LYS A 177 -2.85 14.99 2.88
CA LYS A 177 -2.44 16.35 3.22
C LYS A 177 -0.99 16.41 3.69
N SER A 178 -0.62 15.56 4.65
CA SER A 178 0.76 15.49 5.15
C SER A 178 1.76 15.13 4.03
N THR A 179 1.35 14.28 3.08
CA THR A 179 2.19 13.91 1.94
C THR A 179 2.36 15.09 0.95
N ILE A 180 1.31 15.89 0.73
CA ILE A 180 1.36 17.11 -0.09
C ILE A 180 2.27 18.14 0.55
N ASP A 181 2.15 18.38 1.87
CA ASP A 181 2.97 19.33 2.61
C ASP A 181 4.46 18.94 2.53
N TRP A 182 4.76 17.65 2.74
CA TRP A 182 6.12 17.13 2.56
C TRP A 182 6.61 17.30 1.12
N TYR A 183 5.79 16.91 0.12
CA TYR A 183 6.15 17.03 -1.29
C TYR A 183 6.50 18.47 -1.65
N SER A 184 5.68 19.43 -1.23
CA SER A 184 5.89 20.86 -1.49
C SER A 184 7.20 21.39 -0.88
N SER A 185 7.56 20.88 0.30
CA SER A 185 8.82 21.26 0.97
C SER A 185 10.08 20.68 0.29
N PHE A 186 9.94 19.58 -0.48
CA PHE A 186 11.04 18.90 -1.16
C PHE A 186 10.96 18.96 -2.68
N GLN A 187 9.99 19.72 -3.23
CA GLN A 187 9.68 19.76 -4.67
C GLN A 187 10.91 19.95 -5.55
N ASP A 188 11.82 20.86 -5.21
CA ASP A 188 13.02 21.14 -6.00
C ASP A 188 13.99 19.95 -6.06
N LYS A 189 14.03 19.12 -5.01
CA LYS A 189 14.85 17.92 -4.97
C LYS A 189 14.19 16.76 -5.73
N ILE A 190 12.87 16.70 -5.73
CA ILE A 190 12.09 15.61 -6.34
C ILE A 190 11.94 15.80 -7.86
N LYS A 191 11.96 17.02 -8.37
CA LYS A 191 11.88 17.34 -9.82
C LYS A 191 12.91 16.60 -10.67
N ASN A 192 14.04 16.20 -10.10
CA ASN A 192 15.09 15.48 -10.78
C ASN A 192 14.93 13.95 -10.79
N PHE A 193 13.88 13.41 -10.15
CA PHE A 193 13.61 11.97 -10.21
C PHE A 193 12.92 11.61 -11.53
N THR A 194 13.66 10.95 -12.40
CA THR A 194 13.23 10.51 -13.75
C THR A 194 12.06 9.53 -13.76
N TYR A 195 11.69 8.97 -12.61
CA TYR A 195 10.64 7.94 -12.50
C TYR A 195 9.21 8.48 -12.29
N ILE A 196 9.04 9.80 -12.20
CA ILE A 196 7.72 10.43 -12.00
C ILE A 196 7.13 10.95 -13.33
N ASN A 197 7.86 10.80 -14.43
CA ASN A 197 7.44 11.28 -15.76
C ASN A 197 6.57 10.27 -16.48
#